data_9bc6aa9dd651ce702b6d30ef8ed9a8e2
#
_entry.id   9bc6aa9dd651ce702b6d30ef8ed9a8e2
#
_cell.length_a   1.000
_cell.length_b   1.000
_cell.length_c   1.000
_cell.angle_alpha   90.00
_cell.angle_beta   90.00
_cell.angle_gamma   90.00
#
_symmetry.space_group_name_H-M   'P 1'
#
loop_
_entity.id
_entity.type
_entity.pdbx_description
1 polymer ?
#
loop_
_entity_poly.entity_id
_entity_poly.type
_entity_poly.pdbx_seq_one_letter_code
_entity_poly.pdbx_strand_id
1 'polypeptide(L)'
;MIRTGAFLSCGGSQNWFPDKNFRRCGCGVIACADALLYLNGTAELPREDYINYVDSLRRYFPLIPGRGIDGVRLAVGFNLLARKNGVAVRAGWSVSGAKFWGRLAAMLSDDLPAVVAIGPNFPRVWGKETLPLYQKTERGYAERERTKGHFLTVIGLDEEWMEVSSWGRRLYLERRAYADYMRRQGSLFTNLMQIERIKNP
;
A
#
# COMPACT_ATOMS: atom_id res chain seq x y z
N MET A 1 9.11 -10.58 1.05
CA MET A 1 8.46 -10.07 -0.17
C MET A 1 7.39 -11.07 -0.57
N ILE A 2 6.13 -10.67 -0.69
CA ILE A 2 5.03 -11.55 -1.02
C ILE A 2 5.08 -11.83 -2.52
N ARG A 3 5.17 -13.09 -2.90
CA ARG A 3 5.08 -13.52 -4.30
C ARG A 3 3.74 -14.20 -4.51
N THR A 4 2.94 -13.70 -5.43
CA THR A 4 1.72 -14.36 -5.85
C THR A 4 1.96 -15.02 -7.20
N GLY A 5 1.90 -16.34 -7.24
CA GLY A 5 1.76 -17.27 -8.37
C GLY A 5 2.52 -17.08 -9.69
N ALA A 6 2.94 -15.89 -10.04
CA ALA A 6 3.76 -15.64 -11.21
C ALA A 6 5.16 -15.20 -10.80
N PHE A 7 6.14 -15.79 -11.37
CA PHE A 7 7.58 -15.68 -11.09
C PHE A 7 8.14 -14.24 -11.00
N LEU A 8 7.37 -13.23 -11.41
CA LEU A 8 7.76 -11.82 -11.46
C LEU A 8 6.80 -10.89 -10.72
N SER A 9 5.75 -11.39 -10.09
CA SER A 9 4.79 -10.54 -9.36
C SER A 9 5.18 -10.38 -7.91
N CYS A 10 5.10 -9.17 -7.44
CA CYS A 10 5.26 -8.81 -6.04
C CYS A 10 3.89 -8.34 -5.55
N GLY A 11 3.29 -9.09 -4.61
CA GLY A 11 1.94 -8.85 -4.13
C GLY A 11 0.85 -9.07 -5.19
N GLY A 12 -0.34 -8.55 -4.92
CA GLY A 12 -1.50 -8.71 -5.77
C GLY A 12 -1.79 -7.55 -6.71
N SER A 13 -2.81 -7.75 -7.55
CA SER A 13 -3.30 -6.72 -8.46
C SER A 13 -4.82 -6.64 -8.46
N GLN A 14 -5.37 -5.44 -8.26
CA GLN A 14 -6.80 -5.21 -8.44
C GLN A 14 -7.29 -5.51 -9.87
N ASN A 15 -6.39 -5.50 -10.85
CA ASN A 15 -6.72 -5.79 -12.24
C ASN A 15 -7.05 -7.27 -12.50
N TRP A 16 -6.76 -8.17 -11.55
CA TRP A 16 -7.09 -9.58 -11.65
C TRP A 16 -8.57 -9.89 -11.41
N PHE A 17 -9.32 -8.94 -10.87
CA PHE A 17 -10.71 -9.13 -10.46
C PHE A 17 -11.69 -8.80 -11.60
N PRO A 18 -12.79 -9.55 -11.73
CA PRO A 18 -13.80 -9.30 -12.77
C PRO A 18 -14.60 -8.00 -12.51
N ASP A 19 -14.78 -7.61 -11.25
CA ASP A 19 -15.54 -6.43 -10.82
C ASP A 19 -14.86 -5.13 -11.28
N LYS A 20 -15.54 -4.39 -12.17
CA LYS A 20 -15.03 -3.12 -12.71
C LYS A 20 -14.76 -2.06 -11.63
N ASN A 21 -15.63 -1.99 -10.60
CA ASN A 21 -15.46 -1.02 -9.51
C ASN A 21 -14.25 -1.38 -8.67
N PHE A 22 -14.04 -2.67 -8.37
CA PHE A 22 -12.87 -3.14 -7.64
C PHE A 22 -11.59 -2.91 -8.42
N ARG A 23 -11.56 -3.18 -9.73
CA ARG A 23 -10.41 -2.84 -10.58
C ARG A 23 -10.03 -1.37 -10.52
N ARG A 24 -11.03 -0.49 -10.40
CA ARG A 24 -10.80 0.96 -10.33
C ARG A 24 -10.41 1.46 -8.95
N CYS A 25 -10.93 0.86 -7.90
CA CYS A 25 -10.93 1.42 -6.54
C CYS A 25 -10.35 0.48 -5.48
N GLY A 26 -9.97 -0.75 -5.81
CA GLY A 26 -9.56 -1.80 -4.88
C GLY A 26 -8.13 -1.74 -4.38
N CYS A 27 -7.32 -0.77 -4.81
CA CYS A 27 -5.89 -0.71 -4.49
C CYS A 27 -5.58 -0.76 -2.99
N GLY A 28 -6.39 -0.09 -2.15
CA GLY A 28 -6.22 -0.14 -0.70
C GLY A 28 -6.48 -1.53 -0.12
N VAL A 29 -7.48 -2.24 -0.62
CA VAL A 29 -7.77 -3.62 -0.20
C VAL A 29 -6.62 -4.54 -0.57
N ILE A 30 -6.08 -4.39 -1.79
CA ILE A 30 -4.90 -5.15 -2.25
C ILE A 30 -3.69 -4.87 -1.34
N ALA A 31 -3.40 -3.59 -1.06
CA ALA A 31 -2.27 -3.24 -0.19
C ALA A 31 -2.41 -3.82 1.22
N CYS A 32 -3.62 -3.83 1.80
CA CYS A 32 -3.88 -4.47 3.07
C CYS A 32 -3.78 -6.00 3.02
N ALA A 33 -4.25 -6.63 1.94
CA ALA A 33 -4.13 -8.06 1.74
C ALA A 33 -2.67 -8.50 1.65
N ASP A 34 -1.86 -7.78 0.87
CA ASP A 34 -0.42 -8.03 0.75
C ASP A 34 0.28 -7.90 2.11
N ALA A 35 -0.03 -6.83 2.86
CA ALA A 35 0.55 -6.62 4.18
C ALA A 35 0.15 -7.72 5.18
N LEU A 36 -1.11 -8.18 5.18
CA LEU A 36 -1.58 -9.26 6.06
C LEU A 36 -0.95 -10.60 5.68
N LEU A 37 -0.85 -10.94 4.39
CA LEU A 37 -0.19 -12.17 3.94
C LEU A 37 1.28 -12.17 4.36
N TYR A 38 1.98 -11.05 4.18
CA TYR A 38 3.35 -10.91 4.65
C TYR A 38 3.48 -11.14 6.15
N LEU A 39 2.65 -10.49 6.96
CA LEU A 39 2.66 -10.61 8.42
C LEU A 39 2.29 -12.02 8.92
N ASN A 40 1.54 -12.78 8.13
CA ASN A 40 1.22 -14.19 8.38
C ASN A 40 2.32 -15.16 7.88
N GLY A 41 3.43 -14.65 7.33
CA GLY A 41 4.52 -15.48 6.81
C GLY A 41 4.19 -16.20 5.51
N THR A 42 3.16 -15.77 4.78
CA THR A 42 2.80 -16.35 3.49
C THR A 42 3.79 -15.92 2.42
N ALA A 43 4.68 -16.82 2.01
CA ALA A 43 5.72 -16.51 1.03
C ALA A 43 5.19 -16.54 -0.41
N GLU A 44 4.32 -17.46 -0.73
CA GLU A 44 3.75 -17.66 -2.06
C GLU A 44 2.27 -18.03 -1.97
N LEU A 45 1.48 -17.51 -2.91
CA LEU A 45 0.06 -17.82 -3.01
C LEU A 45 -0.32 -17.85 -4.49
N PRO A 46 -0.94 -18.93 -5.01
CA PRO A 46 -1.47 -18.97 -6.36
C PRO A 46 -2.44 -17.81 -6.60
N ARG A 47 -2.49 -17.34 -7.85
CA ARG A 47 -3.33 -16.17 -8.20
C ARG A 47 -4.81 -16.38 -7.86
N GLU A 48 -5.34 -17.57 -8.09
CA GLU A 48 -6.74 -17.90 -7.79
C GLU A 48 -7.00 -17.85 -6.29
N ASP A 49 -6.12 -18.44 -5.49
CA ASP A 49 -6.21 -18.42 -4.02
C ASP A 49 -6.08 -16.98 -3.49
N TYR A 50 -5.21 -16.17 -4.10
CA TYR A 50 -5.12 -14.76 -3.77
C TYR A 50 -6.42 -14.00 -4.04
N ILE A 51 -7.07 -14.24 -5.18
CA ILE A 51 -8.36 -13.64 -5.52
C ILE A 51 -9.42 -14.05 -4.47
N ASN A 52 -9.54 -15.34 -4.17
CA ASN A 52 -10.47 -15.85 -3.17
C ASN A 52 -10.19 -15.25 -1.78
N TYR A 53 -8.92 -15.16 -1.41
CA TYR A 53 -8.52 -14.52 -0.15
C TYR A 53 -8.99 -13.07 -0.10
N VAL A 54 -8.66 -12.25 -1.10
CA VAL A 54 -9.05 -10.84 -1.16
C VAL A 54 -10.58 -10.67 -1.17
N ASP A 55 -11.31 -11.50 -1.92
CA ASP A 55 -12.78 -11.45 -1.93
C ASP A 55 -13.37 -11.71 -0.53
N SER A 56 -12.77 -12.59 0.25
CA SER A 56 -13.16 -12.84 1.64
C SER A 56 -12.95 -11.63 2.56
N LEU A 57 -11.99 -10.76 2.21
CA LEU A 57 -11.64 -9.56 2.98
C LEU A 57 -12.52 -8.34 2.63
N ARG A 58 -13.09 -8.27 1.43
CA ARG A 58 -13.78 -7.07 0.89
C ARG A 58 -14.83 -6.50 1.83
N ARG A 59 -15.57 -7.32 2.58
CA ARG A 59 -16.58 -6.89 3.54
C ARG A 59 -16.04 -5.99 4.67
N TYR A 60 -14.74 -6.05 4.96
CA TYR A 60 -14.10 -5.21 5.97
C TYR A 60 -13.64 -3.86 5.42
N PHE A 61 -13.70 -3.69 4.10
CA PHE A 61 -13.24 -2.50 3.38
C PHE A 61 -14.36 -1.94 2.50
N PRO A 62 -15.31 -1.17 3.08
CA PRO A 62 -16.42 -0.62 2.32
C PRO A 62 -15.91 0.39 1.30
N LEU A 63 -15.85 -0.01 0.03
CA LEU A 63 -15.43 0.83 -1.07
C LEU A 63 -16.55 1.78 -1.47
N ILE A 64 -16.23 3.07 -1.58
CA ILE A 64 -17.12 4.06 -2.18
C ILE A 64 -16.95 3.97 -3.70
N PRO A 65 -18.03 3.70 -4.47
CA PRO A 65 -17.96 3.61 -5.91
C PRO A 65 -17.29 4.83 -6.55
N GLY A 66 -16.28 4.60 -7.39
CA GLY A 66 -15.53 5.64 -8.07
C GLY A 66 -14.53 6.43 -7.22
N ARG A 67 -14.53 6.25 -5.88
CA ARG A 67 -13.64 6.97 -4.94
C ARG A 67 -12.70 6.06 -4.15
N GLY A 68 -13.06 4.78 -3.99
CA GLY A 68 -12.26 3.82 -3.22
C GLY A 68 -12.53 3.89 -1.72
N ILE A 69 -11.48 3.84 -0.94
CA ILE A 69 -11.50 3.87 0.52
C ILE A 69 -10.54 4.95 1.03
N ASP A 70 -10.86 5.60 2.13
CA ASP A 70 -9.92 6.49 2.82
C ASP A 70 -9.00 5.73 3.77
N GLY A 71 -7.88 6.38 4.16
CA GLY A 71 -6.85 5.74 4.97
C GLY A 71 -7.31 5.35 6.38
N VAL A 72 -8.24 6.09 6.97
CA VAL A 72 -8.76 5.77 8.32
C VAL A 72 -9.58 4.49 8.29
N ARG A 73 -10.53 4.39 7.34
CA ARG A 73 -11.35 3.18 7.15
C ARG A 73 -10.46 1.99 6.76
N LEU A 74 -9.42 2.24 5.98
CA LEU A 74 -8.43 1.22 5.62
C LEU A 74 -7.75 0.65 6.86
N ALA A 75 -7.26 1.51 7.76
CA ALA A 75 -6.62 1.09 9.01
C ALA A 75 -7.60 0.35 9.94
N VAL A 76 -8.87 0.79 10.02
CA VAL A 76 -9.91 0.07 10.80
C VAL A 76 -10.14 -1.33 10.26
N GLY A 77 -10.35 -1.47 8.95
CA GLY A 77 -10.54 -2.78 8.31
C GLY A 77 -9.34 -3.70 8.52
N PHE A 78 -8.12 -3.16 8.37
CA PHE A 78 -6.89 -3.88 8.64
C PHE A 78 -6.82 -4.41 10.09
N ASN A 79 -7.13 -3.58 11.08
CA ASN A 79 -7.12 -3.98 12.49
C ASN A 79 -8.12 -5.09 12.81
N LEU A 80 -9.33 -5.02 12.25
CA LEU A 80 -10.34 -6.06 12.41
C LEU A 80 -9.83 -7.40 11.86
N LEU A 81 -9.18 -7.38 10.71
CA LEU A 81 -8.63 -8.56 10.07
C LEU A 81 -7.39 -9.10 10.78
N ALA A 82 -6.47 -8.23 11.20
CA ALA A 82 -5.30 -8.62 11.97
C ALA A 82 -5.72 -9.36 13.24
N ARG A 83 -6.67 -8.78 14.00
CA ARG A 83 -7.24 -9.43 15.19
C ARG A 83 -7.90 -10.77 14.88
N LYS A 84 -8.72 -10.85 13.81
CA LYS A 84 -9.39 -12.09 13.42
C LYS A 84 -8.41 -13.20 13.05
N ASN A 85 -7.29 -12.83 12.42
CA ASN A 85 -6.26 -13.77 11.98
C ASN A 85 -5.19 -14.04 13.04
N GLY A 86 -5.33 -13.51 14.26
CA GLY A 86 -4.36 -13.70 15.34
C GLY A 86 -3.02 -13.00 15.12
N VAL A 87 -2.96 -12.01 14.20
CA VAL A 87 -1.75 -11.23 13.94
C VAL A 87 -1.62 -10.13 14.98
N ALA A 88 -0.59 -10.19 15.81
CA ALA A 88 -0.36 -9.26 16.92
C ALA A 88 0.18 -7.91 16.45
N VAL A 89 -0.59 -7.19 15.65
CA VAL A 89 -0.26 -5.85 15.15
C VAL A 89 -1.44 -4.89 15.28
N ARG A 90 -1.12 -3.60 15.29
CA ARG A 90 -2.09 -2.51 15.25
C ARG A 90 -1.71 -1.54 14.14
N ALA A 91 -2.69 -1.11 13.37
CA ALA A 91 -2.51 -0.09 12.35
C ALA A 91 -3.21 1.21 12.73
N GLY A 92 -2.60 2.33 12.37
CA GLY A 92 -3.19 3.66 12.47
C GLY A 92 -2.88 4.49 11.24
N TRP A 93 -3.79 5.38 10.86
CA TRP A 93 -3.50 6.36 9.81
C TRP A 93 -2.80 7.56 10.42
N SER A 94 -1.58 7.82 10.00
CA SER A 94 -0.73 8.84 10.61
C SER A 94 -1.18 10.26 10.23
N VAL A 95 -1.03 11.20 11.17
CA VAL A 95 -1.47 12.61 11.01
C VAL A 95 -0.33 13.62 10.91
N SER A 96 0.94 13.22 11.01
CA SER A 96 2.07 14.14 11.00
C SER A 96 3.07 13.85 9.87
N GLY A 97 3.10 14.72 8.86
CA GLY A 97 4.01 14.61 7.70
C GLY A 97 5.49 14.73 8.06
N ALA A 98 5.83 15.52 9.10
CA ALA A 98 7.22 15.78 9.48
C ALA A 98 8.00 14.52 9.91
N LYS A 99 7.30 13.48 10.36
CA LYS A 99 7.92 12.21 10.81
C LYS A 99 7.75 11.06 9.81
N PHE A 100 7.27 11.34 8.60
CA PHE A 100 6.96 10.31 7.61
C PHE A 100 8.13 9.35 7.35
N TRP A 101 9.27 9.88 6.93
CA TRP A 101 10.44 9.07 6.56
C TRP A 101 11.00 8.26 7.72
N GLY A 102 11.08 8.87 8.92
CA GLY A 102 11.56 8.18 10.12
C GLY A 102 10.63 7.03 10.54
N ARG A 103 9.31 7.23 10.45
CA ARG A 103 8.33 6.17 10.75
C ARG A 103 8.38 5.05 9.74
N LEU A 104 8.46 5.39 8.44
CA LEU A 104 8.58 4.41 7.38
C LEU A 104 9.85 3.56 7.56
N ALA A 105 10.99 4.21 7.80
CA ALA A 105 12.25 3.51 8.04
C ALA A 105 12.18 2.59 9.26
N ALA A 106 11.60 3.06 10.37
CA ALA A 106 11.43 2.26 11.58
C ALA A 106 10.58 1.02 11.34
N MET A 107 9.43 1.17 10.64
CA MET A 107 8.57 0.03 10.30
C MET A 107 9.34 -1.02 9.49
N LEU A 108 10.04 -0.61 8.44
CA LEU A 108 10.81 -1.53 7.60
C LEU A 108 11.96 -2.19 8.36
N SER A 109 12.60 -1.47 9.30
CA SER A 109 13.64 -2.04 10.17
C SER A 109 13.08 -3.07 11.14
N ASP A 110 11.82 -2.94 11.55
CA ASP A 110 11.10 -3.89 12.40
C ASP A 110 10.44 -5.02 11.59
N ASP A 111 10.80 -5.14 10.31
CA ASP A 111 10.22 -6.10 9.37
C ASP A 111 8.68 -6.00 9.28
N LEU A 112 8.19 -4.77 9.22
CA LEU A 112 6.78 -4.44 9.04
C LEU A 112 6.58 -3.75 7.69
N PRO A 113 5.66 -4.25 6.85
CA PRO A 113 5.30 -3.57 5.60
C PRO A 113 4.55 -2.28 5.93
N ALA A 114 4.70 -1.27 5.09
CA ALA A 114 3.97 -0.02 5.22
C ALA A 114 3.01 0.18 4.04
N VAL A 115 1.82 0.73 4.30
CA VAL A 115 0.91 1.12 3.22
C VAL A 115 0.95 2.64 3.09
N VAL A 116 1.31 3.11 1.91
CA VAL A 116 1.32 4.54 1.59
C VAL A 116 0.29 4.89 0.53
N ALA A 117 -0.24 6.10 0.60
CA ALA A 117 -1.14 6.62 -0.42
C ALA A 117 -0.44 7.65 -1.30
N ILE A 118 -0.64 7.53 -2.60
CA ILE A 118 -0.49 8.62 -3.56
C ILE A 118 -1.90 9.14 -3.80
N GLY A 119 -2.18 10.33 -3.39
CA GLY A 119 -3.52 10.87 -3.60
C GLY A 119 -3.80 12.05 -2.71
N PRO A 120 -4.92 12.71 -2.95
CA PRO A 120 -5.28 13.85 -2.16
C PRO A 120 -5.56 13.42 -0.74
N ASN A 121 -4.89 14.09 0.14
CA ASN A 121 -5.27 14.05 1.53
C ASN A 121 -6.50 14.95 1.69
N PHE A 122 -7.50 14.41 2.38
CA PHE A 122 -8.66 15.19 2.78
C PHE A 122 -8.22 16.53 3.41
N PRO A 123 -8.86 17.67 3.10
CA PRO A 123 -10.14 17.80 2.40
C PRO A 123 -10.04 18.22 0.92
N ARG A 124 -8.86 18.28 0.33
CA ARG A 124 -8.70 18.80 -1.03
C ARG A 124 -9.04 17.78 -2.09
N VAL A 125 -9.79 18.25 -3.05
CA VAL A 125 -10.20 17.50 -4.23
C VAL A 125 -8.97 17.16 -5.08
N TRP A 126 -8.95 15.95 -5.60
CA TRP A 126 -7.97 15.32 -6.48
C TRP A 126 -7.22 16.30 -7.40
N GLY A 127 -5.98 16.57 -7.06
CA GLY A 127 -5.09 17.28 -7.96
C GLY A 127 -4.92 16.51 -9.27
N LYS A 128 -4.58 17.24 -10.34
CA LYS A 128 -4.27 16.62 -11.64
C LYS A 128 -2.88 15.99 -11.67
N GLU A 129 -2.11 16.18 -10.62
CA GLU A 129 -0.73 15.77 -10.53
C GLU A 129 -0.59 14.26 -10.42
N THR A 130 0.32 13.70 -11.20
CA THR A 130 0.63 12.26 -11.20
C THR A 130 2.06 12.06 -10.75
N LEU A 131 2.32 10.96 -10.04
CA LEU A 131 3.66 10.50 -9.73
C LEU A 131 4.06 9.35 -10.64
N PRO A 132 5.29 9.36 -11.17
CA PRO A 132 5.84 8.26 -11.93
C PRO A 132 6.24 7.12 -10.99
N LEU A 133 6.04 5.90 -11.44
CA LEU A 133 6.53 4.67 -10.85
C LEU A 133 7.47 4.01 -11.84
N TYR A 134 8.60 3.55 -11.33
CA TYR A 134 9.70 3.05 -12.15
C TYR A 134 9.87 1.55 -11.98
N GLN A 135 10.43 0.92 -12.99
CA GLN A 135 10.92 -0.45 -12.94
C GLN A 135 12.44 -0.42 -13.03
N LYS A 136 13.11 -1.20 -12.19
CA LYS A 136 14.56 -1.39 -12.26
C LYS A 136 14.89 -2.23 -13.48
N THR A 137 15.83 -1.77 -14.29
CA THR A 137 16.35 -2.41 -15.49
C THR A 137 17.87 -2.54 -15.39
N GLU A 138 18.51 -3.20 -16.33
CA GLU A 138 19.98 -3.28 -16.39
C GLU A 138 20.65 -1.91 -16.58
N ARG A 139 19.91 -0.95 -17.16
CA ARG A 139 20.42 0.42 -17.44
C ARG A 139 19.99 1.45 -16.39
N GLY A 140 19.44 1.01 -15.26
CA GLY A 140 18.90 1.88 -14.19
C GLY A 140 17.39 1.79 -14.05
N TYR A 141 16.72 2.91 -13.80
CA TYR A 141 15.28 2.97 -13.57
C TYR A 141 14.56 3.53 -14.78
N ALA A 142 13.58 2.82 -15.31
CA ALA A 142 12.72 3.26 -16.41
C ALA A 142 11.30 3.52 -15.91
N GLU A 143 10.71 4.64 -16.31
CA GLU A 143 9.31 4.94 -15.98
C GLU A 143 8.41 3.86 -16.59
N ARG A 144 7.51 3.31 -15.76
CA ARG A 144 6.62 2.23 -16.15
C ARG A 144 5.16 2.62 -16.12
N GLU A 145 4.77 3.33 -15.08
CA GLU A 145 3.38 3.72 -14.82
C GLU A 145 3.35 5.13 -14.22
N ARG A 146 2.22 5.79 -14.32
CA ARG A 146 1.92 7.04 -13.60
C ARG A 146 0.62 6.92 -12.85
N THR A 147 0.57 7.42 -11.64
CA THR A 147 -0.64 7.38 -10.83
C THR A 147 -0.90 8.66 -10.07
N LYS A 148 -2.17 8.96 -9.80
CA LYS A 148 -2.60 10.15 -9.03
C LYS A 148 -3.53 9.82 -7.85
N GLY A 149 -3.87 8.59 -7.66
CA GLY A 149 -4.76 8.17 -6.58
C GLY A 149 -4.62 6.67 -6.38
N HIS A 150 -3.71 6.27 -5.47
CA HIS A 150 -3.34 4.87 -5.36
C HIS A 150 -2.76 4.55 -3.99
N PHE A 151 -3.05 3.36 -3.48
CA PHE A 151 -2.37 2.78 -2.33
C PHE A 151 -1.29 1.82 -2.80
N LEU A 152 -0.15 1.88 -2.14
CA LEU A 152 1.05 1.08 -2.42
C LEU A 152 1.50 0.40 -1.13
N THR A 153 2.02 -0.81 -1.23
CA THR A 153 2.74 -1.44 -0.11
C THR A 153 4.23 -1.18 -0.25
N VAL A 154 4.82 -0.46 0.69
CA VAL A 154 6.26 -0.23 0.72
C VAL A 154 6.92 -1.43 1.37
N ILE A 155 7.92 -1.99 0.69
CA ILE A 155 8.66 -3.21 1.07
C ILE A 155 10.16 -2.98 1.20
N GLY A 156 10.65 -1.80 0.79
CA GLY A 156 12.05 -1.40 0.90
C GLY A 156 12.21 0.11 0.81
N LEU A 157 13.32 0.59 1.35
CA LEU A 157 13.67 2.00 1.35
C LEU A 157 15.19 2.14 1.32
N ASP A 158 15.70 2.94 0.40
CA ASP A 158 17.09 3.42 0.40
C ASP A 158 17.13 4.95 0.39
N GLU A 159 18.26 5.56 0.08
CA GLU A 159 18.42 7.03 0.09
C GLU A 159 17.62 7.72 -0.99
N GLU A 160 17.42 7.10 -2.14
CA GLU A 160 16.78 7.70 -3.31
C GLU A 160 15.40 7.11 -3.59
N TRP A 161 15.17 5.84 -3.26
CA TRP A 161 14.00 5.09 -3.72
C TRP A 161 13.18 4.47 -2.58
N MET A 162 11.89 4.44 -2.77
CA MET A 162 10.98 3.51 -2.09
C MET A 162 10.71 2.35 -3.04
N GLU A 163 11.01 1.14 -2.60
CA GLU A 163 10.61 -0.08 -3.28
C GLU A 163 9.18 -0.43 -2.86
N VAL A 164 8.30 -0.59 -3.83
CA VAL A 164 6.88 -0.76 -3.59
C VAL A 164 6.32 -1.97 -4.33
N SER A 165 5.37 -2.64 -3.70
CA SER A 165 4.52 -3.65 -4.31
C SER A 165 3.24 -2.99 -4.80
N SER A 166 2.92 -3.14 -6.08
CA SER A 166 1.68 -2.67 -6.67
C SER A 166 1.40 -3.35 -8.02
N TRP A 167 0.12 -3.57 -8.32
CA TRP A 167 -0.35 -4.21 -9.56
C TRP A 167 0.33 -5.55 -9.89
N GLY A 168 0.68 -6.31 -8.86
CA GLY A 168 1.38 -7.58 -9.01
C GLY A 168 2.84 -7.42 -9.43
N ARG A 169 3.46 -6.27 -9.19
CA ARG A 169 4.82 -5.94 -9.62
C ARG A 169 5.60 -5.27 -8.51
N ARG A 170 6.91 -5.40 -8.60
CA ARG A 170 7.87 -4.59 -7.86
C ARG A 170 8.14 -3.32 -8.66
N LEU A 171 7.84 -2.19 -8.07
CA LEU A 171 8.05 -0.87 -8.65
C LEU A 171 8.86 0.00 -7.68
N TYR A 172 9.32 1.11 -8.16
CA TYR A 172 10.14 2.06 -7.43
C TYR A 172 9.53 3.45 -7.55
N LEU A 173 9.46 4.16 -6.42
CA LEU A 173 9.00 5.54 -6.34
C LEU A 173 10.13 6.38 -5.79
N GLU A 174 10.53 7.42 -6.53
CA GLU A 174 11.58 8.33 -6.12
C GLU A 174 11.16 9.11 -4.86
N ARG A 175 11.98 9.06 -3.82
CA ARG A 175 11.70 9.69 -2.52
C ARG A 175 11.54 11.20 -2.63
N ARG A 176 12.40 11.84 -3.43
CA ARG A 176 12.34 13.29 -3.64
C ARG A 176 11.04 13.69 -4.34
N ALA A 177 10.67 12.99 -5.41
CA ALA A 177 9.42 13.23 -6.12
C ALA A 177 8.20 13.06 -5.20
N TYR A 178 8.19 12.03 -4.34
CA TYR A 178 7.11 11.82 -3.38
C TYR A 178 7.10 12.88 -2.27
N ALA A 179 8.27 13.30 -1.76
CA ALA A 179 8.35 14.37 -0.77
C ALA A 179 7.86 15.71 -1.33
N ASP A 180 8.23 16.03 -2.56
CA ASP A 180 7.78 17.24 -3.26
C ASP A 180 6.27 17.21 -3.50
N TYR A 181 5.74 16.05 -3.89
CA TYR A 181 4.32 15.82 -4.04
C TYR A 181 3.57 16.06 -2.73
N MET A 182 4.00 15.44 -1.62
CA MET A 182 3.37 15.62 -0.30
C MET A 182 3.38 17.08 0.14
N ARG A 183 4.48 17.81 -0.09
CA ARG A 183 4.63 19.22 0.28
C ARG A 183 3.67 20.12 -0.53
N ARG A 184 3.54 19.88 -1.84
CA ARG A 184 2.65 20.66 -2.72
C ARG A 184 1.18 20.41 -2.43
N GLN A 185 0.81 19.21 -2.02
CA GLN A 185 -0.58 18.88 -1.68
C GLN A 185 -1.02 19.53 -0.35
N GLY A 186 -0.12 20.14 0.40
CA GLY A 186 -0.44 20.91 1.61
C GLY A 186 -1.15 20.07 2.68
N SER A 187 -0.79 18.81 2.77
CA SER A 187 -1.44 17.87 3.67
C SER A 187 -0.95 18.02 5.10
N LEU A 188 -1.87 18.18 6.02
CA LEU A 188 -1.62 18.04 7.46
C LEU A 188 -1.48 16.56 7.85
N PHE A 189 -1.95 15.66 7.00
CA PHE A 189 -1.96 14.22 7.22
C PHE A 189 -0.84 13.56 6.44
N THR A 190 -0.19 12.57 7.03
CA THR A 190 0.67 11.70 6.27
C THR A 190 -0.17 10.74 5.44
N ASN A 191 0.40 10.35 4.31
CA ASN A 191 -0.17 9.31 3.47
C ASN A 191 0.30 7.92 3.90
N LEU A 192 0.45 7.67 5.19
CA LEU A 192 1.04 6.46 5.75
C LEU A 192 0.07 5.75 6.70
N MET A 193 -0.24 4.51 6.41
CA MET A 193 -0.77 3.57 7.39
C MET A 193 0.41 2.99 8.17
N GLN A 194 0.55 3.42 9.42
CA GLN A 194 1.57 2.93 10.32
C GLN A 194 1.09 1.63 10.96
N ILE A 195 1.92 0.58 10.87
CA ILE A 195 1.68 -0.71 11.50
C ILE A 195 2.70 -0.88 12.63
N GLU A 196 2.26 -1.30 13.78
CA GLU A 196 3.07 -1.53 14.97
C GLU A 196 2.78 -2.91 15.55
N ARG A 197 3.81 -3.60 16.06
CA ARG A 197 3.61 -4.84 16.82
C ARG A 197 2.97 -4.52 18.17
N ILE A 198 1.94 -5.28 18.54
CA ILE A 198 1.36 -5.20 19.88
C ILE A 198 2.36 -5.89 20.82
N LYS A 199 2.94 -5.12 21.73
CA LYS A 199 3.73 -5.70 22.84
C LYS A 199 2.72 -6.40 23.74
N ASN A 200 2.86 -7.70 23.90
CA ASN A 200 2.12 -8.39 24.97
C ASN A 200 2.54 -7.77 26.32
N PRO A 201 1.58 -7.46 27.18
CA PRO A 201 1.87 -6.95 28.51
C PRO A 201 2.65 -7.94 29.34
#